data_c97025770967e6f1275aaccf258b3db9
#
_entry.id   c97025770967e6f1275aaccf258b3db9
#
_cell.length_a   1.000
_cell.length_b   1.000
_cell.length_c   1.000
_cell.angle_alpha   90.00
_cell.angle_beta   90.00
_cell.angle_gamma   90.00
#
_symmetry.space_group_name_H-M   'P 1'
#
loop_
_entity.id
_entity.type
_entity.pdbx_description
1 polymer ?
#
loop_
_entity_poly.entity_id
_entity_poly.type
_entity_poly.pdbx_seq_one_letter_code
_entity_poly.pdbx_strand_id
1 'polypeptide(L)' 'MNSIQTMKEYISTFDDEKLLNEFDLYRSVHSKGIREIIYQQIIEYELYTRRLLDHKILEDNYEMEHA' A
#
# COMPACT_ATOMS: atom_id res chain seq x y z
N MET A 1 23.02 -2.57 3.43
CA MET A 1 22.04 -2.26 2.39
C MET A 1 20.63 -2.28 2.98
N ASN A 2 19.83 -1.31 2.68
CA ASN A 2 18.50 -1.20 3.23
C ASN A 2 17.47 -1.79 2.26
N SER A 3 16.93 -2.98 2.59
CA SER A 3 15.98 -3.64 1.73
C SER A 3 14.65 -2.88 1.60
N ILE A 4 14.28 -2.13 2.63
CA ILE A 4 13.08 -1.30 2.59
C ILE A 4 13.26 -0.16 1.57
N GLN A 5 14.42 0.46 1.58
CA GLN A 5 14.72 1.50 0.61
C GLN A 5 14.71 0.97 -0.83
N THR A 6 15.25 -0.22 -1.02
CA THR A 6 15.25 -0.88 -2.32
C THR A 6 13.82 -1.16 -2.79
N MET A 7 12.96 -1.60 -1.88
CA MET A 7 11.55 -1.82 -2.19
C MET A 7 10.85 -0.53 -2.58
N LYS A 8 11.11 0.54 -1.84
CA LYS A 8 10.52 1.85 -2.14
C LYS A 8 10.92 2.33 -3.53
N GLU A 9 12.20 2.20 -3.86
CA GLU A 9 12.70 2.59 -5.16
C GLU A 9 12.07 1.79 -6.28
N TYR A 10 11.95 0.48 -6.07
CA TYR A 10 11.33 -0.41 -7.04
C TYR A 10 9.86 -0.03 -7.28
N ILE A 11 9.12 0.14 -6.20
CA ILE A 11 7.70 0.47 -6.28
C ILE A 11 7.48 1.85 -6.92
N SER A 12 8.39 2.79 -6.68
CA SER A 12 8.28 4.12 -7.27
C SER A 12 8.36 4.10 -8.80
N THR A 13 8.90 3.03 -9.39
CA THR A 13 8.96 2.89 -10.84
C THR A 13 7.67 2.38 -11.46
N PHE A 14 6.73 1.90 -10.64
CA PHE A 14 5.46 1.38 -11.14
C PHE A 14 4.60 2.51 -11.66
N ASP A 15 3.88 2.28 -12.76
CA ASP A 15 2.82 3.20 -13.16
C ASP A 15 1.61 3.02 -12.23
N ASP A 16 0.65 3.92 -12.35
CA ASP A 16 -0.50 3.92 -11.45
C ASP A 16 -1.32 2.64 -11.54
N GLU A 17 -1.52 2.14 -12.75
CA GLU A 17 -2.30 0.93 -12.97
C GLU A 17 -1.64 -0.28 -12.34
N LYS A 18 -0.34 -0.43 -12.54
CA LYS A 18 0.40 -1.54 -11.95
C LYS A 18 0.38 -1.46 -10.43
N LEU A 19 0.53 -0.26 -9.90
CA LEU A 19 0.53 -0.05 -8.46
C LEU A 19 -0.82 -0.44 -7.85
N LEU A 20 -1.92 -0.05 -8.48
CA LEU A 20 -3.26 -0.41 -8.02
C LEU A 20 -3.50 -1.91 -8.11
N ASN A 21 -3.05 -2.54 -9.18
CA ASN A 21 -3.17 -3.98 -9.35
C ASN A 21 -2.40 -4.75 -8.27
N GLU A 22 -1.20 -4.30 -7.96
CA GLU A 22 -0.39 -4.91 -6.91
C GLU A 22 -1.05 -4.72 -5.54
N PHE A 23 -1.61 -3.57 -5.29
CA PHE A 23 -2.32 -3.30 -4.05
C PHE A 23 -3.49 -4.27 -3.88
N ASP A 24 -4.31 -4.44 -4.91
CA ASP A 24 -5.43 -5.37 -4.86
C ASP A 24 -4.98 -6.80 -4.64
N LEU A 25 -3.90 -7.21 -5.30
CA LEU A 25 -3.36 -8.54 -5.16
C LEU A 25 -2.96 -8.83 -3.72
N TYR A 26 -2.16 -7.95 -3.13
CA TYR A 26 -1.69 -8.16 -1.76
C TYR A 26 -2.80 -8.04 -0.74
N ARG A 27 -3.75 -7.18 -1.00
CA ARG A 27 -4.89 -6.99 -0.12
C ARG A 27 -5.75 -8.24 0.00
N SER A 28 -5.83 -9.05 -1.06
CA SER A 28 -6.65 -10.26 -1.08
C SER A 28 -5.94 -11.48 -0.50
N VAL A 29 -4.64 -11.40 -0.22
CA VAL A 29 -3.90 -12.52 0.35
C VAL A 29 -4.19 -12.62 1.85
N HIS A 30 -4.63 -13.79 2.29
CA HIS A 30 -5.02 -14.01 3.68
C HIS A 30 -3.84 -14.33 4.60
N SER A 31 -2.83 -14.99 4.07
CA SER A 31 -1.67 -15.38 4.86
C SER A 31 -0.44 -14.65 4.32
N LYS A 32 0.05 -13.69 5.08
CA LYS A 32 1.20 -12.88 4.68
C LYS A 32 2.34 -13.04 5.65
N GLY A 33 3.54 -13.20 5.10
CA GLY A 33 4.76 -13.10 5.89
C GLY A 33 5.09 -11.63 6.17
N ILE A 34 6.13 -11.42 6.96
CA ILE A 34 6.54 -10.06 7.34
C ILE A 34 6.93 -9.25 6.11
N ARG A 35 7.61 -9.85 5.15
CA ARG A 35 8.03 -9.16 3.93
C ARG A 35 6.85 -8.68 3.12
N GLU A 36 5.82 -9.51 3.00
CA GLU A 36 4.63 -9.17 2.25
C GLU A 36 3.85 -8.05 2.92
N ILE A 37 3.82 -8.05 4.25
CA ILE A 37 3.17 -6.98 5.01
C ILE A 37 3.90 -5.66 4.79
N ILE A 38 5.22 -5.67 4.86
CA ILE A 38 6.03 -4.47 4.62
C ILE A 38 5.85 -3.98 3.19
N TYR A 39 5.87 -4.89 2.22
CA TYR A 39 5.68 -4.56 0.82
C TYR A 39 4.33 -3.90 0.58
N GLN A 40 3.29 -4.47 1.18
CA GLN A 40 1.95 -3.90 1.08
C GLN A 40 1.89 -2.49 1.67
N GLN A 41 2.53 -2.28 2.82
CA GLN A 41 2.56 -0.95 3.44
C GLN A 41 3.26 0.07 2.56
N ILE A 42 4.34 -0.33 1.90
CA ILE A 42 5.04 0.56 0.98
C ILE A 42 4.17 0.91 -0.21
N ILE A 43 3.44 -0.07 -0.74
CA ILE A 43 2.49 0.16 -1.83
C ILE A 43 1.41 1.14 -1.39
N GLU A 44 0.84 0.94 -0.21
CA GLU A 44 -0.19 1.83 0.32
C GLU A 44 0.33 3.25 0.46
N TYR A 45 1.54 3.39 0.97
CA TYR A 45 2.16 4.70 1.12
C TYR A 45 2.35 5.39 -0.23
N GLU A 46 2.83 4.64 -1.22
CA GLU A 46 3.02 5.18 -2.56
C GLU A 46 1.69 5.62 -3.19
N LEU A 47 0.66 4.80 -3.04
CA LEU A 47 -0.68 5.15 -3.53
C LEU A 47 -1.19 6.42 -2.85
N TYR A 48 -0.95 6.53 -1.55
CA TYR A 48 -1.36 7.70 -0.79
C TYR A 48 -0.66 8.96 -1.30
N THR A 49 0.66 8.89 -1.53
CA THR A 49 1.43 10.04 -2.02
C THR A 49 1.01 10.45 -3.42
N ARG A 50 0.56 9.49 -4.22
CA ARG A 50 0.05 9.77 -5.57
C ARG A 50 -1.43 10.17 -5.58
N ARG A 51 -2.08 10.14 -4.41
CA ARG A 51 -3.50 10.41 -4.24
C ARG A 51 -4.39 9.45 -5.02
N LEU A 52 -3.92 8.21 -5.16
CA LEU A 52 -4.68 7.15 -5.81
C LEU A 52 -5.49 6.32 -4.82
N LEU A 53 -5.11 6.36 -3.54
CA LEU A 53 -5.87 5.70 -2.50
C LEU A 53 -6.98 6.63 -2.04
N ASP A 54 -8.18 6.09 -1.99
CA ASP A 54 -9.34 6.87 -1.61
C ASP A 54 -9.26 7.24 -0.13
N HIS A 55 -9.16 8.52 0.15
CA HIS A 55 -9.16 9.04 1.52
C HIS A 55 -10.39 8.60 2.29
N LYS A 56 -11.48 8.40 1.60
CA LYS A 56 -12.73 8.05 2.22
C LYS A 56 -12.66 6.72 2.98
N ILE A 57 -11.90 5.78 2.46
CA ILE A 57 -11.73 4.48 3.14
C ILE A 57 -11.02 4.67 4.47
N LEU A 58 -9.97 5.49 4.49
CA LEU A 58 -9.23 5.77 5.70
C LEU A 58 -10.05 6.60 6.69
N GLU A 59 -10.78 7.57 6.18
CA GLU A 59 -11.63 8.42 7.00
C GLU A 59 -12.78 7.63 7.62
N ASP A 60 -13.39 6.73 6.87
CA ASP A 60 -14.45 5.88 7.38
C ASP A 60 -13.97 5.03 8.54
N ASN A 61 -12.79 4.44 8.41
CA ASN A 61 -12.20 3.66 9.48
C ASN A 61 -11.91 4.52 10.71
N TYR A 62 -11.41 5.72 10.48
CA TYR A 62 -11.11 6.65 11.55
C TYR A 62 -12.38 7.10 12.26
N GLU A 63 -13.43 7.41 11.51
CA GLU A 63 -14.70 7.82 12.08
C GLU A 63 -15.35 6.72 12.90
N MET A 64 -15.20 5.49 12.49
CA MET A 64 -15.72 4.36 13.25
C MET A 64 -15.08 4.25 14.62
N GLU A 65 -13.84 4.63 14.74
CA GLU A 65 -13.15 4.64 16.03
C GLU A 65 -13.61 5.79 16.92
N HIS A 66 -14.07 6.87 16.33
CA HIS A 66 -14.48 8.04 17.06
C HIS A 66 -15.98 8.12 17.30
N ALA A 67 -16.71 7.31 16.60
CA ALA A 67 -18.15 7.23 16.80
C ALA A 67 -18.48 6.36 18.00
#